data_f1022f255095a6f1968af9aef1642406
#
_entry.id   f1022f255095a6f1968af9aef1642406
#
_cell.length_a   1.000
_cell.length_b   1.000
_cell.length_c   1.000
_cell.angle_alpha   90.00
_cell.angle_beta   90.00
_cell.angle_gamma   90.00
#
_symmetry.space_group_name_H-M   'P 1'
#
loop_
_entity.id
_entity.type
_entity.pdbx_description
1 polymer ?
#
loop_
_entity_poly.entity_id
_entity_poly.type
_entity_poly.pdbx_seq_one_letter_code
_entity_poly.pdbx_strand_id
1 'polypeptide(L)'
;MAGEIMVKALRTLAQLMGWACVLIGLLHVALGNAAIPGAAAAGPTVDSWGRFMGAAFAGYGLAWMWAARQRPIPAGVVRWLAAVFLLGGVGRLLSLAVSGRPHGFQVVLAVIELVLPPVFFWLAGKEERACSA
;
A
#
# COMPACT_ATOMS: atom_id res chain seq x y z
N MET A 1 -0.01 -24.74 15.02
CA MET A 1 -0.48 -24.93 13.63
C MET A 1 -1.26 -23.72 13.10
N ALA A 2 -2.37 -23.29 13.72
CA ALA A 2 -3.10 -22.10 13.28
C ALA A 2 -2.26 -20.80 13.33
N GLY A 3 -1.45 -20.60 14.36
CA GLY A 3 -0.55 -19.46 14.48
C GLY A 3 0.50 -19.41 13.36
N GLU A 4 1.12 -20.53 13.03
CA GLU A 4 2.10 -20.58 11.94
C GLU A 4 1.51 -20.24 10.56
N ILE A 5 0.27 -20.67 10.31
CA ILE A 5 -0.43 -20.35 9.07
C ILE A 5 -0.69 -18.84 8.99
N MET A 6 -1.09 -18.21 10.08
CA MET A 6 -1.35 -16.76 10.12
C MET A 6 -0.07 -15.94 9.96
N VAL A 7 1.03 -16.35 10.58
CA VAL A 7 2.35 -15.71 10.39
C VAL A 7 2.80 -15.82 8.94
N LYS A 8 2.66 -17.00 8.33
CA LYS A 8 2.98 -17.20 6.91
C LYS A 8 2.09 -16.32 6.02
N ALA A 9 0.80 -16.25 6.30
CA ALA A 9 -0.14 -15.40 5.56
C ALA A 9 0.25 -13.92 5.67
N LEU A 10 0.53 -13.41 6.88
CA LEU A 10 0.96 -12.04 7.09
C LEU A 10 2.25 -11.74 6.32
N ARG A 11 3.23 -12.63 6.41
CA ARG A 11 4.51 -12.50 5.69
C ARG A 11 4.32 -12.46 4.18
N THR A 12 3.53 -13.38 3.64
CA THR A 12 3.24 -13.45 2.21
C THR A 12 2.52 -12.20 1.72
N LEU A 13 1.47 -11.75 2.44
CA LEU A 13 0.75 -10.53 2.09
C LEU A 13 1.64 -9.29 2.14
N ALA A 14 2.49 -9.16 3.18
CA ALA A 14 3.43 -8.06 3.30
C ALA A 14 4.47 -8.06 2.16
N GLN A 15 4.97 -9.23 1.74
CA GLN A 15 5.86 -9.35 0.58
C GLN A 15 5.15 -8.96 -0.73
N LEU A 16 3.95 -9.47 -0.96
CA LEU A 16 3.16 -9.13 -2.15
C LEU A 16 2.86 -7.63 -2.21
N MET A 17 2.46 -7.05 -1.07
CA MET A 17 2.24 -5.62 -0.93
C MET A 17 3.50 -4.82 -1.25
N GLY A 18 4.64 -5.23 -0.69
CA GLY A 18 5.93 -4.60 -0.94
C GLY A 18 6.31 -4.61 -2.42
N TRP A 19 6.24 -5.76 -3.07
CA TRP A 19 6.53 -5.89 -4.50
C TRP A 19 5.59 -5.07 -5.36
N ALA A 20 4.29 -5.10 -5.08
CA ALA A 20 3.30 -4.31 -5.82
C ALA A 20 3.62 -2.81 -5.72
N CYS A 21 3.90 -2.29 -4.51
CA CYS A 21 4.23 -0.90 -4.31
C CYS A 21 5.55 -0.50 -5.00
N VAL A 22 6.58 -1.35 -4.94
CA VAL A 22 7.87 -1.09 -5.63
C VAL A 22 7.66 -1.03 -7.13
N LEU A 23 7.00 -2.03 -7.73
CA LEU A 23 6.80 -2.09 -9.17
C LEU A 23 5.93 -0.93 -9.68
N ILE A 24 4.82 -0.66 -9.01
CA ILE A 24 3.95 0.48 -9.35
C ILE A 24 4.71 1.80 -9.19
N GLY A 25 5.44 1.96 -8.09
CA GLY A 25 6.24 3.16 -7.82
C GLY A 25 7.29 3.41 -8.90
N LEU A 26 8.07 2.39 -9.27
CA LEU A 26 9.07 2.48 -10.33
C LEU A 26 8.44 2.76 -11.70
N LEU A 27 7.27 2.19 -11.98
CA LEU A 27 6.53 2.47 -13.21
C LEU A 27 6.14 3.96 -13.30
N HIS A 28 5.67 4.56 -12.18
CA HIS A 28 5.35 5.98 -12.13
C HIS A 28 6.59 6.86 -12.29
N VAL A 29 7.73 6.47 -11.70
CA VAL A 29 9.00 7.19 -11.90
C VAL A 29 9.43 7.15 -13.35
N ALA A 30 9.32 6.00 -14.01
CA ALA A 30 9.74 5.83 -15.40
C ALA A 30 8.82 6.53 -16.42
N LEU A 31 7.50 6.37 -16.28
CA LEU A 31 6.51 6.76 -17.27
C LEU A 31 5.74 8.05 -16.92
N GLY A 32 5.85 8.56 -15.68
CA GLY A 32 5.12 9.75 -15.24
C GLY A 32 3.61 9.63 -15.45
N ASN A 33 3.00 10.64 -16.03
CA ASN A 33 1.55 10.69 -16.27
C ASN A 33 1.01 9.51 -17.10
N ALA A 34 1.82 8.93 -17.98
CA ALA A 34 1.42 7.78 -18.79
C ALA A 34 1.17 6.51 -17.96
N ALA A 35 1.78 6.42 -16.77
CA ALA A 35 1.53 5.31 -15.84
C ALA A 35 0.19 5.45 -15.08
N ILE A 36 -0.44 6.62 -15.12
CA ILE A 36 -1.65 6.92 -14.32
C ILE A 36 -2.87 6.90 -15.24
N PRO A 37 -3.74 5.87 -15.16
CA PRO A 37 -4.95 5.83 -15.97
C PRO A 37 -5.82 7.06 -15.73
N GLY A 38 -6.14 7.78 -16.81
CA GLY A 38 -6.92 9.02 -16.77
C GLY A 38 -6.09 10.30 -16.62
N ALA A 39 -4.76 10.25 -16.49
CA ALA A 39 -3.91 11.43 -16.30
C ALA A 39 -2.94 11.70 -17.47
N ALA A 40 -3.03 10.99 -18.59
CA ALA A 40 -2.08 11.10 -19.70
C ALA A 40 -1.97 12.53 -20.28
N ALA A 41 -3.06 13.32 -20.24
CA ALA A 41 -3.10 14.70 -20.72
C ALA A 41 -2.75 15.75 -19.64
N ALA A 42 -2.39 15.33 -18.43
CA ALA A 42 -2.03 16.25 -17.36
C ALA A 42 -0.69 16.94 -17.65
N GLY A 43 -0.57 18.19 -17.20
CA GLY A 43 0.63 19.00 -17.47
C GLY A 43 1.87 18.61 -16.69
N PRO A 44 3.02 19.27 -16.95
CA PRO A 44 4.32 18.95 -16.37
C PRO A 44 4.35 18.97 -14.83
N THR A 45 3.56 19.82 -14.20
CA THR A 45 3.46 19.89 -12.74
C THR A 45 2.91 18.59 -12.16
N VAL A 46 1.88 18.02 -12.78
CA VAL A 46 1.29 16.74 -12.35
C VAL A 46 2.25 15.60 -12.63
N ASP A 47 2.96 15.62 -13.76
CA ASP A 47 4.00 14.62 -14.08
C ASP A 47 5.10 14.60 -13.04
N SER A 48 5.64 15.76 -12.67
CA SER A 48 6.66 15.88 -11.63
C SER A 48 6.18 15.36 -10.27
N TRP A 49 4.96 15.73 -9.89
CA TRP A 49 4.33 15.24 -8.67
C TRP A 49 4.12 13.72 -8.70
N GLY A 50 3.64 13.18 -9.82
CA GLY A 50 3.43 11.75 -10.02
C GLY A 50 4.71 10.93 -9.88
N ARG A 51 5.83 11.42 -10.45
CA ARG A 51 7.15 10.78 -10.31
C ARG A 51 7.67 10.82 -8.88
N PHE A 52 7.52 11.95 -8.19
CA PHE A 52 7.86 12.06 -6.77
C PHE A 52 7.06 11.08 -5.91
N MET A 53 5.75 11.04 -6.10
CA MET A 53 4.88 10.09 -5.38
C MET A 53 5.21 8.64 -5.72
N GLY A 54 5.57 8.36 -6.97
CA GLY A 54 6.06 7.05 -7.39
C GLY A 54 7.32 6.61 -6.65
N ALA A 55 8.30 7.51 -6.51
CA ALA A 55 9.51 7.23 -5.74
C ALA A 55 9.21 6.99 -4.25
N ALA A 56 8.35 7.81 -3.66
CA ALA A 56 7.89 7.62 -2.27
C ALA A 56 7.16 6.27 -2.10
N PHE A 57 6.33 5.89 -3.06
CA PHE A 57 5.59 4.62 -3.04
C PHE A 57 6.51 3.41 -3.21
N ALA A 58 7.55 3.51 -4.03
CA ALA A 58 8.58 2.48 -4.11
C ALA A 58 9.33 2.32 -2.78
N GLY A 59 9.71 3.41 -2.12
CA GLY A 59 10.30 3.40 -0.78
C GLY A 59 9.37 2.78 0.27
N TYR A 60 8.09 3.09 0.20
CA TYR A 60 7.06 2.48 1.03
C TYR A 60 6.96 0.96 0.82
N GLY A 61 7.06 0.51 -0.43
CA GLY A 61 7.13 -0.93 -0.76
C GLY A 61 8.35 -1.62 -0.18
N LEU A 62 9.52 -0.97 -0.21
CA LEU A 62 10.74 -1.49 0.42
C LEU A 62 10.57 -1.64 1.94
N ALA A 63 9.86 -0.73 2.61
CA ALA A 63 9.56 -0.84 4.03
C ALA A 63 8.68 -2.07 4.34
N TRP A 64 7.68 -2.38 3.50
CA TRP A 64 6.88 -3.60 3.60
C TRP A 64 7.75 -4.86 3.44
N MET A 65 8.63 -4.89 2.44
CA MET A 65 9.53 -6.01 2.19
C MET A 65 10.51 -6.21 3.33
N TRP A 66 11.03 -5.12 3.89
CA TRP A 66 11.90 -5.16 5.06
C TRP A 66 11.15 -5.75 6.26
N ALA A 67 9.96 -5.25 6.60
CA ALA A 67 9.15 -5.76 7.70
C ALA A 67 8.85 -7.25 7.56
N ALA A 68 8.50 -7.70 6.35
CA ALA A 68 8.21 -9.10 6.06
C ALA A 68 9.42 -10.05 6.23
N ARG A 69 10.63 -9.53 6.15
CA ARG A 69 11.87 -10.31 6.33
C ARG A 69 12.28 -10.47 7.79
N GLN A 70 11.77 -9.64 8.68
CA GLN A 70 12.12 -9.70 10.10
C GLN A 70 11.57 -10.98 10.75
N ARG A 71 12.22 -11.45 11.81
CA ARG A 71 11.82 -12.62 12.61
C ARG A 71 12.00 -12.30 14.09
N PRO A 72 10.93 -12.13 14.87
CA PRO A 72 9.52 -12.10 14.46
C PRO A 72 9.19 -10.90 13.56
N ILE A 73 8.02 -10.93 12.90
CA ILE A 73 7.53 -9.78 12.12
C ILE A 73 7.18 -8.64 13.09
N PRO A 74 7.69 -7.41 12.85
CA PRO A 74 7.40 -6.29 13.75
C PRO A 74 5.95 -5.81 13.56
N ALA A 75 5.02 -6.34 14.36
CA ALA A 75 3.59 -6.06 14.27
C ALA A 75 3.26 -4.55 14.34
N GLY A 76 3.99 -3.79 15.15
CA GLY A 76 3.86 -2.33 15.21
C GLY A 76 4.17 -1.65 13.88
N VAL A 77 5.25 -2.06 13.21
CA VAL A 77 5.62 -1.51 11.89
C VAL A 77 4.56 -1.86 10.84
N VAL A 78 4.08 -3.11 10.84
CA VAL A 78 3.00 -3.54 9.92
C VAL A 78 1.75 -2.68 10.12
N ARG A 79 1.36 -2.40 11.36
CA ARG A 79 0.22 -1.52 11.65
C ARG A 79 0.44 -0.09 11.14
N TRP A 80 1.63 0.47 11.34
CA TRP A 80 1.95 1.79 10.83
C TRP A 80 1.87 1.85 9.30
N LEU A 81 2.46 0.89 8.63
CA LEU A 81 2.40 0.80 7.17
C LEU A 81 0.95 0.64 6.69
N ALA A 82 0.15 -0.22 7.35
CA ALA A 82 -1.27 -0.39 7.03
C ALA A 82 -2.08 0.90 7.29
N ALA A 83 -1.77 1.64 8.35
CA ALA A 83 -2.42 2.93 8.65
C ALA A 83 -2.12 3.99 7.59
N VAL A 84 -0.87 4.06 7.08
CA VAL A 84 -0.51 4.95 5.96
C VAL A 84 -1.29 4.59 4.70
N PHE A 85 -1.47 3.29 4.43
CA PHE A 85 -2.24 2.82 3.29
C PHE A 85 -3.73 3.16 3.41
N LEU A 86 -4.29 3.00 4.61
CA LEU A 86 -5.66 3.41 4.92
C LEU A 86 -5.86 4.92 4.72
N LEU A 87 -4.89 5.72 5.15
CA LEU A 87 -4.92 7.17 4.97
C LEU A 87 -4.95 7.55 3.47
N GLY A 88 -4.24 6.81 2.63
CA GLY A 88 -4.31 6.94 1.17
C GLY A 88 -5.73 6.70 0.66
N GLY A 89 -6.38 5.63 1.10
CA GLY A 89 -7.77 5.31 0.76
C GLY A 89 -8.76 6.39 1.21
N VAL A 90 -8.59 6.93 2.41
CA VAL A 90 -9.39 8.07 2.91
C VAL A 90 -9.20 9.31 2.02
N GLY A 91 -7.95 9.61 1.61
CA GLY A 91 -7.67 10.70 0.68
C GLY A 91 -8.38 10.53 -0.67
N ARG A 92 -8.47 9.29 -1.18
CA ARG A 92 -9.22 8.99 -2.41
C ARG A 92 -10.73 9.16 -2.22
N LEU A 93 -11.29 8.80 -1.07
CA LEU A 93 -12.69 9.05 -0.77
C LEU A 93 -13.00 10.55 -0.72
N LEU A 94 -12.11 11.34 -0.12
CA LEU A 94 -12.24 12.79 -0.08
C LEU A 94 -12.19 13.36 -1.50
N SER A 95 -11.27 12.92 -2.36
CA SER A 95 -11.20 13.32 -3.75
C SER A 95 -12.48 12.97 -4.51
N LEU A 96 -13.02 11.78 -4.30
CA LEU A 96 -14.29 11.36 -4.89
C LEU A 96 -15.45 12.29 -4.50
N ALA A 97 -15.50 12.70 -3.22
CA ALA A 97 -16.55 13.59 -2.70
C ALA A 97 -16.44 15.03 -3.24
N VAL A 98 -15.21 15.55 -3.36
CA VAL A 98 -14.97 16.96 -3.72
C VAL A 98 -14.85 17.16 -5.23
N SER A 99 -14.16 16.25 -5.92
CA SER A 99 -13.80 16.40 -7.34
C SER A 99 -14.62 15.52 -8.28
N GLY A 100 -15.48 14.67 -7.73
CA GLY A 100 -16.29 13.74 -8.50
C GLY A 100 -15.56 12.43 -8.83
N ARG A 101 -16.20 11.60 -9.67
CA ARG A 101 -15.76 10.23 -9.95
C ARG A 101 -14.51 10.19 -10.84
N PRO A 102 -13.39 9.66 -10.36
CA PRO A 102 -12.18 9.47 -11.14
C PRO A 102 -12.32 8.28 -12.11
N HIS A 103 -11.27 8.03 -12.91
CA HIS A 103 -11.17 6.83 -13.73
C HIS A 103 -11.43 5.56 -12.90
N GLY A 104 -12.16 4.57 -13.46
CA GLY A 104 -12.59 3.36 -12.74
C GLY A 104 -11.47 2.61 -12.04
N PHE A 105 -10.27 2.59 -12.62
CA PHE A 105 -9.09 1.99 -12.00
C PHE A 105 -8.74 2.64 -10.64
N GLN A 106 -8.88 3.96 -10.51
CA GLN A 106 -8.64 4.68 -9.27
C GLN A 106 -9.66 4.30 -8.17
N VAL A 107 -10.89 4.00 -8.58
CA VAL A 107 -11.94 3.51 -7.64
C VAL A 107 -11.57 2.12 -7.12
N VAL A 108 -11.09 1.24 -7.98
CA VAL A 108 -10.61 -0.11 -7.56
C VAL A 108 -9.46 0.02 -6.56
N LEU A 109 -8.50 0.90 -6.81
CA LEU A 109 -7.40 1.15 -5.87
C LEU A 109 -7.91 1.67 -4.52
N ALA A 110 -8.88 2.59 -4.52
CA ALA A 110 -9.50 3.08 -3.28
C ALA A 110 -10.12 1.94 -2.46
N VAL A 111 -10.82 1.01 -3.09
CA VAL A 111 -11.39 -0.17 -2.43
C VAL A 111 -10.29 -1.03 -1.81
N ILE A 112 -9.21 -1.30 -2.54
CA ILE A 112 -8.07 -2.07 -2.02
C ILE A 112 -7.43 -1.37 -0.83
N GLU A 113 -7.22 -0.06 -0.90
CA GLU A 113 -6.63 0.77 0.16
C GLU A 113 -7.51 0.85 1.42
N LEU A 114 -8.80 0.60 1.31
CA LEU A 114 -9.72 0.57 2.45
C LEU A 114 -9.92 -0.84 3.02
N VAL A 115 -9.84 -1.87 2.19
CA VAL A 115 -10.11 -3.26 2.60
C VAL A 115 -8.88 -3.97 3.15
N LEU A 116 -7.69 -3.75 2.56
CA LEU A 116 -6.48 -4.44 3.00
C LEU A 116 -5.98 -4.02 4.40
N PRO A 117 -6.02 -2.74 4.82
CA PRO A 117 -5.52 -2.36 6.14
C PRO A 117 -6.20 -3.09 7.31
N PRO A 118 -7.53 -3.25 7.37
CA PRO A 118 -8.17 -4.08 8.39
C PRO A 118 -7.64 -5.50 8.47
N VAL A 119 -7.33 -6.12 7.32
CA VAL A 119 -6.75 -7.47 7.25
C VAL A 119 -5.35 -7.47 7.89
N PHE A 120 -4.52 -6.49 7.55
CA PHE A 120 -3.19 -6.35 8.14
C PHE A 120 -3.25 -6.08 9.66
N PHE A 121 -4.16 -5.23 10.12
CA PHE A 121 -4.37 -4.98 11.56
C PHE A 121 -4.76 -6.27 12.29
N TRP A 122 -5.66 -7.05 11.71
CA TRP A 122 -6.11 -8.31 12.30
C TRP A 122 -4.97 -9.34 12.37
N LEU A 123 -4.22 -9.52 11.27
CA LEU A 123 -3.10 -10.47 11.22
C LEU A 123 -1.97 -10.06 12.16
N ALA A 124 -1.61 -8.77 12.22
CA ALA A 124 -0.60 -8.26 13.13
C ALA A 124 -0.99 -8.46 14.60
N GLY A 125 -2.27 -8.31 14.93
CA GLY A 125 -2.77 -8.57 16.29
C GLY A 125 -2.75 -10.05 16.68
N LYS A 126 -2.82 -10.97 15.72
CA LYS A 126 -2.67 -12.41 15.96
C LYS A 126 -1.20 -12.78 16.20
N GLU A 127 -0.27 -12.17 15.45
CA GLU A 127 1.17 -12.36 15.61
C GLU A 127 1.63 -11.94 17.02
N GLU A 128 1.24 -10.76 17.48
CA GLU A 128 1.58 -10.29 18.84
C GLU A 128 1.13 -11.27 19.92
N ARG A 129 -0.09 -11.80 19.81
CA ARG A 129 -0.62 -12.75 20.78
C ARG A 129 0.13 -14.07 20.76
N ALA A 130 0.57 -14.53 19.59
CA ALA A 130 1.36 -15.73 19.45
C ALA A 130 2.77 -15.60 20.05
N CYS A 131 3.36 -14.40 20.00
CA CYS A 131 4.67 -14.13 20.60
C CYS A 131 4.61 -13.90 22.12
N SER A 132 3.43 -13.58 22.67
CA SER A 132 3.23 -13.28 24.10
C SER A 132 2.78 -14.51 24.91
N ALA A 133 2.42 -15.59 24.24
CA ALA A 133 2.02 -16.87 24.84
C ALA A 133 3.18 -17.84 24.89
#